data_9f0fb9e86c7e34592362ec480149e3b9
#
_entry.id   9f0fb9e86c7e34592362ec480149e3b9
#
_cell.length_a   1.000
_cell.length_b   1.000
_cell.length_c   1.000
_cell.angle_alpha   90.00
_cell.angle_beta   90.00
_cell.angle_gamma   90.00
#
_symmetry.space_group_name_H-M   'P 1'
#
loop_
_entity.id
_entity.type
_entity.pdbx_description
1 polymer ?
#
loop_
_entity_poly.entity_id
_entity_poly.type
_entity_poly.pdbx_seq_one_letter_code
_entity_poly.pdbx_strand_id
1 'polypeptide(L)'
;RNKTLPKSHQQLFNFLNSTMEPWDGPAAIAATDNEWVIAANDRNGLRPLRYAITKDKFLFAGSETGMIELNEKRILSKGRLGPGEIIGVRIEKGKVFTNNQIKDYLAKEYKHFNSQIIDLDEKLSISNEKHNFDGEDLRRRQHTFGISLEDLELILHPMAEDAKEATGSMGDDTPLAVLSDKYRPLYHFFRQNFSQVTNPPIDSLRENKVMSLKTRFGNLGNILDFDTLTKENIYVLNSPILSNSQFNKFINFFGKNSVSIDCTFSNDQSLFDSIKRIQKESEIAVRQGVTQLV
;
A
#
# COMPACT_ATOMS: atom_id res chain seq x y z
N ARG A 1 -10.31 1.46 7.44
CA ARG A 1 -11.14 2.16 6.44
C ARG A 1 -12.08 3.12 7.15
N ASN A 2 -12.06 4.36 6.73
CA ASN A 2 -12.94 5.35 7.32
C ASN A 2 -14.38 5.15 6.77
N LYS A 3 -15.23 4.44 7.53
CA LYS A 3 -16.63 4.17 7.17
C LYS A 3 -17.51 5.44 7.19
N THR A 4 -16.97 6.56 7.67
CA THR A 4 -17.69 7.82 7.77
C THR A 4 -17.62 8.66 6.49
N LEU A 5 -16.79 8.26 5.52
CA LEU A 5 -16.72 8.95 4.23
C LEU A 5 -18.02 8.78 3.43
N PRO A 6 -18.42 9.79 2.62
CA PRO A 6 -19.51 9.65 1.67
C PRO A 6 -19.34 8.43 0.76
N LYS A 7 -20.44 7.76 0.39
CA LYS A 7 -20.40 6.57 -0.48
C LYS A 7 -19.66 6.83 -1.80
N SER A 8 -19.84 8.01 -2.40
CA SER A 8 -19.15 8.41 -3.63
C SER A 8 -17.63 8.44 -3.47
N HIS A 9 -17.14 8.96 -2.34
CA HIS A 9 -15.70 8.94 -2.04
C HIS A 9 -15.20 7.52 -1.79
N GLN A 10 -15.98 6.68 -1.10
CA GLN A 10 -15.63 5.28 -0.90
C GLN A 10 -15.51 4.52 -2.24
N GLN A 11 -16.43 4.74 -3.16
CA GLN A 11 -16.40 4.15 -4.51
C GLN A 11 -15.18 4.62 -5.29
N LEU A 12 -14.90 5.94 -5.29
CA LEU A 12 -13.71 6.51 -5.91
C LEU A 12 -12.43 5.86 -5.38
N PHE A 13 -12.26 5.80 -4.05
CA PHE A 13 -11.07 5.18 -3.45
C PHE A 13 -10.97 3.68 -3.70
N ASN A 14 -12.09 2.98 -3.73
CA ASN A 14 -12.09 1.57 -4.08
C ASN A 14 -11.59 1.33 -5.49
N PHE A 15 -12.03 2.16 -6.42
CA PHE A 15 -11.56 2.12 -7.80
C PHE A 15 -10.06 2.45 -7.88
N LEU A 16 -9.63 3.60 -7.36
CA LEU A 16 -8.23 4.03 -7.42
C LEU A 16 -7.27 3.01 -6.77
N ASN A 17 -7.69 2.39 -5.67
CA ASN A 17 -6.91 1.34 -5.00
C ASN A 17 -6.86 0.01 -5.79
N SER A 18 -7.67 -0.17 -6.82
CA SER A 18 -7.58 -1.32 -7.70
C SER A 18 -6.74 -1.06 -8.95
N THR A 19 -6.56 0.20 -9.32
CA THR A 19 -5.72 0.59 -10.47
C THR A 19 -4.25 0.77 -10.11
N MET A 20 -3.96 1.07 -8.86
CA MET A 20 -2.60 1.28 -8.38
C MET A 20 -2.46 0.84 -6.93
N GLU A 21 -1.34 0.23 -6.60
CA GLU A 21 -1.02 -0.11 -5.21
C GLU A 21 -0.97 1.15 -4.33
N PRO A 22 -1.52 1.09 -3.11
CA PRO A 22 -1.42 2.21 -2.18
C PRO A 22 0.04 2.43 -1.77
N TRP A 23 0.48 3.67 -1.83
CA TRP A 23 1.79 4.03 -1.30
C TRP A 23 1.77 4.00 0.22
N ASP A 24 2.60 3.18 0.77
CA ASP A 24 2.87 3.09 2.20
C ASP A 24 4.20 3.79 2.50
N GLY A 25 4.20 4.60 3.55
CA GLY A 25 5.36 5.37 3.96
C GLY A 25 5.15 6.89 3.91
N PRO A 26 6.13 7.64 4.42
CA PRO A 26 6.04 9.09 4.52
C PRO A 26 6.24 9.76 3.17
N ALA A 27 5.27 10.58 2.76
CA ALA A 27 5.35 11.38 1.54
C ALA A 27 4.61 12.71 1.67
N ALA A 28 5.21 13.76 1.16
CA ALA A 28 4.56 15.03 0.86
C ALA A 28 4.74 15.27 -0.65
N ILE A 29 3.64 15.37 -1.37
CA ILE A 29 3.64 15.34 -2.84
C ILE A 29 3.18 16.71 -3.33
N ALA A 30 3.91 17.26 -4.29
CA ALA A 30 3.44 18.36 -5.13
C ALA A 30 3.39 17.87 -6.58
N ALA A 31 2.27 18.10 -7.26
CA ALA A 31 2.08 17.66 -8.64
C ALA A 31 1.29 18.69 -9.45
N THR A 32 1.46 18.64 -10.77
CA THR A 32 0.69 19.43 -11.73
C THR A 32 0.46 18.65 -13.02
N ASP A 33 -0.69 18.90 -13.64
CA ASP A 33 -1.06 18.35 -14.95
C ASP A 33 -1.42 19.45 -15.96
N ASN A 34 -0.97 20.68 -15.76
CA ASN A 34 -1.28 21.90 -16.49
C ASN A 34 -2.67 22.49 -16.23
N GLU A 35 -3.63 21.75 -15.72
CA GLU A 35 -4.92 22.27 -15.27
C GLU A 35 -4.94 22.50 -13.77
N TRP A 36 -4.28 21.64 -13.02
CA TRP A 36 -4.22 21.64 -11.58
C TRP A 36 -2.80 21.75 -11.07
N VAL A 37 -2.65 22.44 -9.97
CA VAL A 37 -1.49 22.33 -9.08
C VAL A 37 -2.01 21.84 -7.74
N ILE A 38 -1.47 20.75 -7.25
CA ILE A 38 -1.90 20.12 -5.99
C ILE A 38 -0.73 19.95 -5.02
N ALA A 39 -1.06 19.95 -3.74
CA ALA A 39 -0.20 19.44 -2.68
C ALA A 39 -0.98 18.42 -1.86
N ALA A 40 -0.40 17.25 -1.64
CA ALA A 40 -1.04 16.13 -0.97
C ALA A 40 -0.12 15.51 0.08
N ASN A 41 -0.72 15.08 1.17
CA ASN A 41 -0.01 14.35 2.22
C ASN A 41 -0.21 12.84 2.06
N ASP A 42 0.74 12.07 2.58
CA ASP A 42 0.64 10.61 2.62
C ASP A 42 -0.61 10.14 3.39
N ARG A 43 -1.00 8.90 3.15
CA ARG A 43 -2.20 8.27 3.71
C ARG A 43 -2.29 8.36 5.24
N ASN A 44 -1.16 8.26 5.90
CA ASN A 44 -1.07 8.22 7.36
C ASN A 44 -0.65 9.57 7.97
N GLY A 45 -0.28 10.56 7.14
CA GLY A 45 0.18 11.86 7.59
C GLY A 45 1.53 11.80 8.31
N LEU A 46 2.43 10.92 7.85
CA LEU A 46 3.74 10.71 8.45
C LEU A 46 4.69 11.87 8.15
N ARG A 47 4.53 12.51 6.98
CA ARG A 47 5.22 13.76 6.66
C ARG A 47 4.38 14.96 7.04
N PRO A 48 5.00 16.03 7.56
CA PRO A 48 4.31 17.31 7.71
C PRO A 48 4.10 17.96 6.34
N LEU A 49 2.92 18.52 6.12
CA LEU A 49 2.64 19.37 4.96
C LEU A 49 1.77 20.54 5.38
N ARG A 50 2.29 21.74 5.19
CA ARG A 50 1.66 22.99 5.59
C ARG A 50 1.33 23.83 4.36
N TYR A 51 0.36 24.73 4.49
CA TYR A 51 0.04 25.67 3.43
C TYR A 51 -0.21 27.07 3.99
N ALA A 52 -0.01 28.06 3.14
CA ALA A 52 -0.40 29.44 3.36
C ALA A 52 -1.01 30.02 2.09
N ILE A 53 -2.13 30.75 2.24
CA ILE A 53 -2.78 31.49 1.17
C ILE A 53 -2.64 32.95 1.48
N THR A 54 -2.18 33.75 0.51
CA THR A 54 -1.98 35.19 0.70
C THR A 54 -3.11 35.98 0.09
N LYS A 55 -3.23 37.26 0.52
CA LYS A 55 -4.24 38.21 0.03
C LYS A 55 -4.06 38.54 -1.45
N ASP A 56 -2.85 38.45 -1.95
CA ASP A 56 -2.46 38.58 -3.37
C ASP A 56 -2.57 37.29 -4.16
N LYS A 57 -3.30 36.29 -3.62
CA LYS A 57 -3.73 35.05 -4.28
C LYS A 57 -2.60 34.06 -4.60
N PHE A 58 -1.53 34.03 -3.84
CA PHE A 58 -0.55 32.95 -3.89
C PHE A 58 -0.93 31.85 -2.90
N LEU A 59 -0.77 30.60 -3.33
CA LEU A 59 -0.80 29.41 -2.49
C LEU A 59 0.62 28.88 -2.36
N PHE A 60 1.12 28.82 -1.14
CA PHE A 60 2.39 28.18 -0.79
C PHE A 60 2.09 26.89 -0.04
N ALA A 61 2.76 25.80 -0.44
CA ALA A 61 2.69 24.53 0.27
C ALA A 61 4.09 23.96 0.47
N GLY A 62 4.37 23.43 1.64
CA GLY A 62 5.67 22.87 1.97
C GLY A 62 5.67 22.15 3.32
N SER A 63 6.72 21.39 3.57
CA SER A 63 6.84 20.58 4.80
C SER A 63 6.97 21.44 6.05
N GLU A 64 7.54 22.65 5.95
CA GLU A 64 7.88 23.48 7.10
C GLU A 64 7.38 24.92 6.94
N THR A 65 7.14 25.57 8.07
CA THR A 65 6.90 27.00 8.13
C THR A 65 8.24 27.73 7.99
N GLY A 66 8.29 28.81 7.21
CA GLY A 66 9.51 29.59 7.03
C GLY A 66 10.39 29.18 5.84
N MET A 67 9.96 28.21 5.03
CA MET A 67 10.64 27.87 3.76
C MET A 67 10.64 29.07 2.79
N ILE A 68 9.64 29.91 2.91
CA ILE A 68 9.52 31.17 2.20
C ILE A 68 9.24 32.27 3.22
N GLU A 69 9.95 33.39 3.11
CA GLU A 69 9.70 34.54 3.96
C GLU A 69 8.36 35.19 3.57
N LEU A 70 7.34 35.01 4.41
CA LEU A 70 6.02 35.56 4.23
C LEU A 70 5.70 36.56 5.33
N ASN A 71 5.34 37.80 4.95
CA ASN A 71 4.83 38.76 5.88
C ASN A 71 3.45 38.31 6.40
N GLU A 72 3.32 38.10 7.71
CA GLU A 72 2.08 37.65 8.36
C GLU A 72 0.86 38.53 7.99
N LYS A 73 1.05 39.85 7.79
CA LYS A 73 -0.03 40.77 7.39
C LYS A 73 -0.60 40.49 6.01
N ARG A 74 0.17 39.78 5.16
CA ARG A 74 -0.28 39.36 3.82
C ARG A 74 -0.98 37.98 3.81
N ILE A 75 -0.88 37.23 4.89
CA ILE A 75 -1.49 35.90 4.97
C ILE A 75 -3.00 36.05 5.16
N LEU A 76 -3.76 35.40 4.27
CA LEU A 76 -5.21 35.33 4.37
C LEU A 76 -5.63 34.08 5.18
N SER A 77 -4.97 32.96 4.95
CA SER A 77 -5.25 31.69 5.62
C SER A 77 -3.99 30.83 5.64
N LYS A 78 -3.79 30.09 6.71
CA LYS A 78 -2.71 29.11 6.84
C LYS A 78 -3.21 27.88 7.58
N GLY A 79 -2.61 26.72 7.29
CA GLY A 79 -2.98 25.49 7.93
C GLY A 79 -1.99 24.36 7.64
N ARG A 80 -2.36 23.19 8.07
CA ARG A 80 -1.66 21.93 7.76
C ARG A 80 -2.62 20.95 7.11
N LEU A 81 -2.08 20.11 6.24
CA LEU A 81 -2.81 18.97 5.71
C LEU A 81 -2.67 17.79 6.65
N GLY A 82 -3.78 17.15 6.94
CA GLY A 82 -3.83 15.91 7.72
C GLY A 82 -3.57 14.66 6.86
N PRO A 83 -3.71 13.47 7.45
CA PRO A 83 -3.52 12.20 6.76
C PRO A 83 -4.39 12.07 5.52
N GLY A 84 -3.76 11.85 4.36
CA GLY A 84 -4.44 11.69 3.07
C GLY A 84 -5.21 12.92 2.59
N GLU A 85 -4.90 14.10 3.11
CA GLU A 85 -5.52 15.35 2.68
C GLU A 85 -4.79 15.99 1.51
N ILE A 86 -5.55 16.69 0.69
CA ILE A 86 -5.11 17.37 -0.53
C ILE A 86 -5.61 18.81 -0.51
N ILE A 87 -4.78 19.73 -0.98
CA ILE A 87 -5.17 21.08 -1.37
C ILE A 87 -4.73 21.32 -2.81
N GLY A 88 -5.51 22.06 -3.58
CA GLY A 88 -5.14 22.33 -4.97
C GLY A 88 -5.73 23.61 -5.52
N VAL A 89 -5.16 24.05 -6.62
CA VAL A 89 -5.63 25.20 -7.40
C VAL A 89 -5.92 24.73 -8.81
N ARG A 90 -7.11 25.01 -9.31
CA ARG A 90 -7.38 24.92 -10.73
C ARG A 90 -6.90 26.20 -11.40
N ILE A 91 -5.86 26.08 -12.23
CA ILE A 91 -5.09 27.21 -12.77
C ILE A 91 -6.00 28.17 -13.53
N GLU A 92 -6.79 27.64 -14.45
CA GLU A 92 -7.68 28.42 -15.31
C GLU A 92 -8.71 29.26 -14.51
N LYS A 93 -9.17 28.73 -13.37
CA LYS A 93 -10.19 29.38 -12.54
C LYS A 93 -9.60 30.23 -11.41
N GLY A 94 -8.30 30.10 -11.13
CA GLY A 94 -7.63 30.77 -10.01
C GLY A 94 -8.29 30.46 -8.65
N LYS A 95 -8.96 29.29 -8.54
CA LYS A 95 -9.73 28.90 -7.35
C LYS A 95 -9.00 27.82 -6.57
N VAL A 96 -8.88 28.03 -5.27
CA VAL A 96 -8.38 27.03 -4.33
C VAL A 96 -9.49 26.06 -3.96
N PHE A 97 -9.18 24.78 -3.99
CA PHE A 97 -10.05 23.69 -3.60
C PHE A 97 -9.48 23.00 -2.36
N THR A 98 -10.33 22.79 -1.38
CA THR A 98 -10.02 22.03 -0.18
C THR A 98 -10.12 20.53 -0.45
N ASN A 99 -9.62 19.71 0.49
CA ASN A 99 -9.65 18.26 0.44
C ASN A 99 -11.01 17.68 0.01
N ASN A 100 -12.10 18.10 0.67
CA ASN A 100 -13.42 17.58 0.34
C ASN A 100 -13.91 18.03 -1.03
N GLN A 101 -13.65 19.27 -1.41
CA GLN A 101 -14.03 19.81 -2.71
C GLN A 101 -13.32 19.09 -3.88
N ILE A 102 -12.03 18.73 -3.70
CA ILE A 102 -11.30 17.94 -4.70
C ILE A 102 -11.89 16.54 -4.79
N LYS A 103 -12.12 15.88 -3.66
CA LYS A 103 -12.72 14.55 -3.61
C LYS A 103 -14.13 14.51 -4.21
N ASP A 104 -14.94 15.52 -3.94
CA ASP A 104 -16.28 15.68 -4.54
C ASP A 104 -16.19 15.88 -6.05
N TYR A 105 -15.24 16.71 -6.51
CA TYR A 105 -15.00 16.93 -7.94
C TYR A 105 -14.62 15.61 -8.62
N LEU A 106 -13.62 14.90 -8.10
CA LEU A 106 -13.16 13.62 -8.65
C LEU A 106 -14.27 12.55 -8.62
N ALA A 107 -15.01 12.42 -7.52
CA ALA A 107 -16.11 11.48 -7.41
C ALA A 107 -17.24 11.78 -8.38
N LYS A 108 -17.42 13.03 -8.81
CA LYS A 108 -18.39 13.44 -9.82
C LYS A 108 -17.92 13.11 -11.24
N GLU A 109 -16.65 13.35 -11.55
CA GLU A 109 -16.05 13.02 -12.84
C GLU A 109 -16.04 11.51 -13.07
N TYR A 110 -15.66 10.74 -12.04
CA TYR A 110 -15.51 9.29 -12.09
C TYR A 110 -16.75 8.52 -11.63
N LYS A 111 -17.96 9.01 -11.91
CA LYS A 111 -19.24 8.36 -11.56
C LYS A 111 -19.45 6.97 -12.11
N HIS A 112 -18.74 6.61 -13.15
CA HIS A 112 -19.00 5.41 -13.96
C HIS A 112 -18.38 4.13 -13.38
N PHE A 113 -17.58 4.23 -12.30
CA PHE A 113 -16.91 3.09 -11.70
C PHE A 113 -17.80 2.41 -10.64
N ASN A 114 -18.67 1.54 -11.13
CA ASN A 114 -19.57 0.72 -10.32
C ASN A 114 -19.11 -0.75 -10.22
N SER A 115 -17.80 -0.99 -10.13
CA SER A 115 -17.29 -2.33 -9.91
C SER A 115 -17.77 -2.88 -8.57
N GLN A 116 -18.33 -4.10 -8.56
CA GLN A 116 -18.62 -4.80 -7.33
C GLN A 116 -17.33 -5.27 -6.67
N ILE A 117 -17.20 -5.00 -5.38
CA ILE A 117 -16.09 -5.51 -4.58
C ILE A 117 -16.54 -6.81 -3.94
N ILE A 118 -15.84 -7.88 -4.26
CA ILE A 118 -16.06 -9.22 -3.71
C ILE A 118 -14.96 -9.51 -2.71
N ASP A 119 -15.32 -9.68 -1.46
CA ASP A 119 -14.40 -10.11 -0.41
C ASP A 119 -14.21 -11.64 -0.52
N LEU A 120 -13.01 -12.06 -0.89
CA LEU A 120 -12.70 -13.49 -1.07
C LEU A 120 -12.41 -14.20 0.25
N ASP A 121 -12.01 -13.51 1.31
CA ASP A 121 -11.76 -14.15 2.59
C ASP A 121 -13.03 -14.83 3.13
N GLU A 122 -14.20 -14.26 2.86
CA GLU A 122 -15.48 -14.88 3.20
C GLU A 122 -15.75 -16.17 2.39
N LYS A 123 -15.16 -16.29 1.20
CA LYS A 123 -15.31 -17.46 0.31
C LYS A 123 -14.24 -18.50 0.52
N LEU A 124 -13.06 -18.11 0.97
CA LEU A 124 -11.89 -18.95 1.13
C LEU A 124 -11.67 -19.35 2.60
N SER A 125 -12.73 -19.82 3.26
CA SER A 125 -12.64 -20.25 4.66
C SER A 125 -11.50 -21.26 4.88
N ILE A 126 -10.73 -21.05 5.96
CA ILE A 126 -9.63 -21.95 6.33
C ILE A 126 -10.19 -23.32 6.71
N SER A 127 -9.66 -24.39 6.11
CA SER A 127 -9.84 -25.75 6.61
C SER A 127 -8.59 -26.13 7.42
N ASN A 128 -8.79 -26.77 8.55
CA ASN A 128 -7.70 -27.27 9.40
C ASN A 128 -7.08 -28.52 8.77
N GLU A 129 -6.41 -28.38 7.65
CA GLU A 129 -5.61 -29.46 7.07
C GLU A 129 -4.28 -29.55 7.81
N LYS A 130 -4.07 -30.65 8.51
CA LYS A 130 -2.78 -30.94 9.12
C LYS A 130 -1.92 -31.67 8.08
N HIS A 131 -0.90 -31.03 7.59
CA HIS A 131 0.14 -31.70 6.80
C HIS A 131 1.22 -32.19 7.78
N ASN A 132 1.30 -33.47 7.99
CA ASN A 132 2.40 -34.08 8.73
C ASN A 132 3.48 -34.48 7.73
N PHE A 133 4.60 -33.82 7.77
CA PHE A 133 5.81 -34.24 7.07
C PHE A 133 6.62 -35.14 8.01
N ASP A 134 7.15 -36.24 7.50
CA ASP A 134 8.14 -37.03 8.28
C ASP A 134 9.47 -36.26 8.38
N GLY A 135 10.35 -36.73 9.27
CA GLY A 135 11.60 -35.99 9.57
C GLY A 135 12.54 -35.87 8.37
N GLU A 136 12.55 -36.81 7.46
CA GLU A 136 13.40 -36.78 6.27
C GLU A 136 12.79 -35.93 5.15
N ASP A 137 11.50 -36.06 4.90
CA ASP A 137 10.79 -35.23 3.92
C ASP A 137 10.78 -33.75 4.35
N LEU A 138 10.61 -33.48 5.64
CA LEU A 138 10.70 -32.12 6.17
C LEU A 138 12.08 -31.50 5.92
N ARG A 139 13.17 -32.23 6.23
CA ARG A 139 14.55 -31.75 6.01
C ARG A 139 14.82 -31.48 4.54
N ARG A 140 14.38 -32.39 3.64
CA ARG A 140 14.53 -32.20 2.21
C ARG A 140 13.82 -30.95 1.73
N ARG A 141 12.61 -30.69 2.21
CA ARG A 141 11.83 -29.49 1.89
C ARG A 141 12.50 -28.24 2.42
N GLN A 142 12.94 -28.23 3.67
CA GLN A 142 13.68 -27.11 4.27
C GLN A 142 14.93 -26.78 3.43
N HIS A 143 15.70 -27.79 3.06
CA HIS A 143 16.87 -27.61 2.20
C HIS A 143 16.51 -27.06 0.81
N THR A 144 15.44 -27.59 0.20
CA THR A 144 14.96 -27.14 -1.11
C THR A 144 14.55 -25.66 -1.10
N PHE A 145 13.95 -25.19 -0.02
CA PHE A 145 13.54 -23.80 0.17
C PHE A 145 14.61 -22.92 0.81
N GLY A 146 15.81 -23.43 1.04
CA GLY A 146 16.92 -22.70 1.61
C GLY A 146 16.71 -22.26 3.06
N ILE A 147 15.85 -22.97 3.82
CA ILE A 147 15.56 -22.66 5.22
C ILE A 147 16.75 -23.14 6.08
N SER A 148 17.42 -22.20 6.71
CA SER A 148 18.52 -22.44 7.64
C SER A 148 18.03 -22.72 9.07
N LEU A 149 18.93 -23.15 9.94
CA LEU A 149 18.65 -23.29 11.37
C LEU A 149 18.33 -21.93 12.02
N GLU A 150 19.01 -20.86 11.59
CA GLU A 150 18.73 -19.50 12.06
C GLU A 150 17.31 -19.06 11.69
N ASP A 151 16.86 -19.35 10.46
CA ASP A 151 15.49 -19.06 10.05
C ASP A 151 14.46 -19.78 10.92
N LEU A 152 14.75 -21.03 11.30
CA LEU A 152 13.87 -21.81 12.17
C LEU A 152 13.80 -21.21 13.58
N GLU A 153 14.96 -20.89 14.18
CA GLU A 153 15.03 -20.46 15.59
C GLU A 153 14.68 -18.99 15.77
N LEU A 154 15.14 -18.12 14.88
CA LEU A 154 15.02 -16.66 15.05
C LEU A 154 13.82 -16.05 14.34
N ILE A 155 13.25 -16.73 13.36
CA ILE A 155 12.13 -16.20 12.57
C ILE A 155 10.90 -17.07 12.72
N LEU A 156 10.96 -18.33 12.28
CA LEU A 156 9.77 -19.18 12.18
C LEU A 156 9.22 -19.61 13.53
N HIS A 157 10.11 -19.92 14.51
CA HIS A 157 9.67 -20.30 15.85
C HIS A 157 8.94 -19.16 16.57
N PRO A 158 9.48 -17.92 16.65
CA PRO A 158 8.75 -16.79 17.22
C PRO A 158 7.44 -16.47 16.48
N MET A 159 7.42 -16.61 15.16
CA MET A 159 6.18 -16.42 14.38
C MET A 159 5.12 -17.46 14.75
N ALA A 160 5.51 -18.71 14.93
CA ALA A 160 4.59 -19.78 15.32
C ALA A 160 4.08 -19.64 16.77
N GLU A 161 4.96 -19.21 17.68
CA GLU A 161 4.64 -19.07 19.10
C GLU A 161 3.82 -17.82 19.40
N ASP A 162 4.27 -16.67 18.88
CA ASP A 162 3.69 -15.35 19.20
C ASP A 162 2.68 -14.85 18.15
N ALA A 163 2.51 -15.56 17.03
CA ALA A 163 1.69 -15.16 15.87
C ALA A 163 2.05 -13.75 15.33
N LYS A 164 3.31 -13.39 15.42
CA LYS A 164 3.87 -12.12 14.91
C LYS A 164 5.30 -12.33 14.44
N GLU A 165 5.76 -11.45 13.56
CA GLU A 165 7.14 -11.45 13.11
C GLU A 165 8.10 -11.10 14.24
N ALA A 166 9.27 -11.75 14.25
CA ALA A 166 10.33 -11.46 15.20
C ALA A 166 10.81 -10.00 15.03
N THR A 167 10.93 -9.30 16.15
CA THR A 167 11.37 -7.90 16.15
C THR A 167 12.88 -7.86 16.40
N GLY A 168 13.63 -7.39 15.42
CA GLY A 168 15.05 -7.13 15.57
C GLY A 168 15.32 -5.84 16.35
N SER A 169 16.61 -5.56 16.63
CA SER A 169 17.02 -4.28 17.20
C SER A 169 16.90 -3.17 16.15
N MET A 170 16.02 -2.20 16.40
CA MET A 170 15.78 -1.05 15.54
C MET A 170 16.50 0.22 16.00
N GLY A 171 17.39 0.11 16.96
CA GLY A 171 18.02 1.22 17.64
C GLY A 171 17.20 1.71 18.85
N ASP A 172 17.71 2.71 19.54
CA ASP A 172 17.06 3.28 20.72
C ASP A 172 16.41 4.62 20.38
N ASP A 173 15.10 4.59 20.17
CA ASP A 173 14.25 5.77 19.96
C ASP A 173 13.65 6.29 21.28
N THR A 174 14.11 5.82 22.41
CA THR A 174 13.53 6.19 23.70
C THR A 174 13.60 7.70 23.89
N PRO A 175 12.48 8.40 24.05
CA PRO A 175 12.49 9.83 24.27
C PRO A 175 13.17 10.17 25.60
N LEU A 176 13.75 11.37 25.67
CA LEU A 176 14.34 11.85 26.91
C LEU A 176 13.27 11.86 28.02
N ALA A 177 13.58 11.25 29.14
CA ALA A 177 12.69 11.17 30.30
C ALA A 177 12.64 12.51 31.03
N VAL A 178 11.69 13.37 30.64
CA VAL A 178 11.53 14.71 31.25
C VAL A 178 10.97 14.67 32.67
N LEU A 179 10.38 13.54 33.08
CA LEU A 179 9.84 13.33 34.43
C LEU A 179 10.68 12.33 35.25
N SER A 180 11.96 12.17 34.89
CA SER A 180 12.86 11.28 35.62
C SER A 180 13.36 11.95 36.91
N ASP A 181 13.45 11.21 37.99
CA ASP A 181 14.08 11.63 39.24
C ASP A 181 15.61 11.81 39.13
N LYS A 182 16.22 11.37 38.05
CA LYS A 182 17.63 11.56 37.77
C LYS A 182 17.90 12.93 37.22
N TYR A 183 18.88 13.61 37.83
CA TYR A 183 19.31 14.92 37.33
C TYR A 183 19.77 14.84 35.87
N ARG A 184 19.18 15.69 35.04
CA ARG A 184 19.60 15.92 33.65
C ARG A 184 19.75 17.41 33.40
N PRO A 185 20.95 17.87 32.97
CA PRO A 185 21.16 19.25 32.60
C PRO A 185 20.20 19.69 31.49
N LEU A 186 19.76 20.94 31.50
CA LEU A 186 18.81 21.51 30.54
C LEU A 186 19.25 21.32 29.09
N TYR A 187 20.53 21.38 28.79
CA TYR A 187 21.05 21.25 27.44
C TYR A 187 20.82 19.84 26.83
N HIS A 188 20.61 18.79 27.65
CA HIS A 188 20.27 17.46 27.15
C HIS A 188 18.91 17.40 26.43
N PHE A 189 18.03 18.37 26.69
CA PHE A 189 16.73 18.45 26.03
C PHE A 189 16.77 19.20 24.69
N PHE A 190 17.89 19.83 24.37
CA PHE A 190 18.09 20.62 23.16
C PHE A 190 19.17 20.03 22.24
N ARG A 191 19.78 18.92 22.62
CA ARG A 191 20.86 18.30 21.88
C ARG A 191 20.57 16.84 21.63
N GLN A 192 20.64 16.45 20.36
CA GLN A 192 20.67 15.03 19.99
C GLN A 192 22.07 14.49 20.21
N ASN A 193 22.18 13.31 20.80
CA ASN A 193 23.44 12.60 21.01
C ASN A 193 23.87 11.79 19.79
N PHE A 194 22.96 11.55 18.84
CA PHE A 194 23.18 10.80 17.61
C PHE A 194 22.34 11.37 16.49
N SER A 195 22.73 11.10 15.25
CA SER A 195 21.93 11.49 14.08
C SER A 195 20.71 10.62 13.97
N GLN A 196 19.54 11.24 13.79
CA GLN A 196 18.30 10.53 13.50
C GLN A 196 18.12 10.37 11.99
N VAL A 197 17.63 9.22 11.55
CA VAL A 197 17.28 8.99 10.16
C VAL A 197 16.00 9.76 9.81
N THR A 198 15.91 10.28 8.59
CA THR A 198 14.75 11.03 8.11
C THR A 198 13.51 10.15 8.00
N ASN A 199 13.70 8.91 7.57
CA ASN A 199 12.65 7.90 7.47
C ASN A 199 13.06 6.69 8.32
N PRO A 200 12.70 6.65 9.61
CA PRO A 200 13.01 5.51 10.45
C PRO A 200 12.35 4.24 9.90
N PRO A 201 12.99 3.09 10.02
CA PRO A 201 12.40 1.82 9.59
C PRO A 201 11.10 1.53 10.35
N ILE A 202 10.16 0.89 9.66
CA ILE A 202 8.88 0.49 10.23
C ILE A 202 9.07 -0.90 10.81
N ASP A 203 8.87 -1.05 12.12
CA ASP A 203 8.87 -2.33 12.82
C ASP A 203 7.51 -3.05 12.67
N SER A 204 7.49 -4.34 13.01
CA SER A 204 6.28 -5.16 12.92
C SER A 204 5.11 -4.66 13.80
N LEU A 205 5.37 -3.88 14.85
CA LEU A 205 4.34 -3.30 15.70
C LEU A 205 3.69 -2.07 15.05
N ARG A 206 4.47 -1.28 14.32
CA ARG A 206 4.00 -0.09 13.60
C ARG A 206 3.37 -0.46 12.25
N GLU A 207 3.82 -1.55 11.64
CA GLU A 207 3.39 -2.01 10.34
C GLU A 207 1.86 -2.13 10.23
N ASN A 208 1.21 -2.71 11.22
CA ASN A 208 -0.25 -2.83 11.28
C ASN A 208 -1.00 -1.48 11.21
N LYS A 209 -0.34 -0.39 11.59
CA LYS A 209 -0.93 0.96 11.59
C LYS A 209 -0.70 1.68 10.28
N VAL A 210 0.45 1.48 9.66
CA VAL A 210 0.91 2.30 8.52
C VAL A 210 0.86 1.57 7.19
N MET A 211 0.89 0.23 7.18
CA MET A 211 0.88 -0.60 5.98
C MET A 211 -0.42 -1.38 5.83
N SER A 212 -0.66 -1.91 4.65
CA SER A 212 -1.79 -2.78 4.36
C SER A 212 -1.37 -3.87 3.38
N LEU A 213 -1.53 -5.11 3.79
CA LEU A 213 -1.32 -6.29 2.93
C LEU A 213 -2.55 -6.61 2.07
N LYS A 214 -3.57 -5.75 2.11
CA LYS A 214 -4.81 -5.95 1.38
C LYS A 214 -4.56 -5.90 -0.12
N THR A 215 -4.72 -7.06 -0.75
CA THR A 215 -4.50 -7.25 -2.19
C THR A 215 -5.82 -7.12 -2.94
N ARG A 216 -5.82 -6.36 -4.02
CA ARG A 216 -6.96 -6.22 -4.93
C ARG A 216 -6.55 -6.65 -6.32
N PHE A 217 -7.44 -7.35 -7.00
CA PHE A 217 -7.21 -7.82 -8.37
C PHE A 217 -8.52 -8.01 -9.11
N GLY A 218 -8.44 -8.02 -10.42
CA GLY A 218 -9.55 -8.16 -11.35
C GLY A 218 -9.13 -7.72 -12.73
N ASN A 219 -9.92 -8.02 -13.73
CA ASN A 219 -9.68 -7.52 -15.08
C ASN A 219 -10.24 -6.10 -15.20
N LEU A 220 -9.38 -5.11 -15.11
CA LEU A 220 -9.74 -3.70 -15.23
C LEU A 220 -9.77 -3.19 -16.68
N GLY A 221 -9.36 -4.03 -17.65
CA GLY A 221 -9.18 -3.60 -19.02
C GLY A 221 -7.96 -2.68 -19.18
N ASN A 222 -8.05 -1.71 -20.08
CA ASN A 222 -6.99 -0.73 -20.23
C ASN A 222 -7.10 0.37 -19.17
N ILE A 223 -6.25 0.33 -18.15
CA ILE A 223 -6.25 1.30 -17.04
C ILE A 223 -5.85 2.73 -17.47
N LEU A 224 -5.29 2.90 -18.66
CA LEU A 224 -4.94 4.21 -19.23
C LEU A 224 -6.08 4.83 -20.06
N ASP A 225 -7.12 4.06 -20.32
CA ASP A 225 -8.30 4.49 -21.06
C ASP A 225 -9.55 4.34 -20.19
N PHE A 226 -9.94 5.44 -19.57
CA PHE A 226 -11.06 5.46 -18.62
C PHE A 226 -12.42 5.16 -19.27
N ASP A 227 -12.55 5.35 -20.57
CA ASP A 227 -13.80 5.08 -21.29
C ASP A 227 -13.99 3.58 -21.55
N THR A 228 -12.90 2.83 -21.66
CA THR A 228 -12.88 1.38 -21.93
C THR A 228 -12.69 0.53 -20.69
N LEU A 229 -12.55 1.14 -19.51
CA LEU A 229 -12.42 0.39 -18.26
C LEU A 229 -13.57 -0.59 -18.07
N THR A 230 -13.23 -1.83 -17.78
CA THR A 230 -14.24 -2.86 -17.54
C THR A 230 -15.00 -2.59 -16.24
N LYS A 231 -16.31 -2.92 -16.25
CA LYS A 231 -17.15 -2.86 -15.04
C LYS A 231 -17.17 -4.21 -14.30
N GLU A 232 -16.12 -4.98 -14.46
CA GLU A 232 -16.02 -6.29 -13.84
C GLU A 232 -15.81 -6.20 -12.33
N ASN A 233 -16.00 -7.33 -11.67
CA ASN A 233 -15.82 -7.45 -10.24
C ASN A 233 -14.36 -7.24 -9.83
N ILE A 234 -14.17 -6.53 -8.74
CA ILE A 234 -12.87 -6.41 -8.06
C ILE A 234 -12.87 -7.38 -6.89
N TYR A 235 -11.91 -8.27 -6.89
CA TYR A 235 -11.72 -9.25 -5.83
C TYR A 235 -10.73 -8.71 -4.80
N VAL A 236 -10.97 -8.99 -3.54
CA VAL A 236 -10.15 -8.49 -2.44
C VAL A 236 -9.80 -9.63 -1.50
N LEU A 237 -8.51 -9.73 -1.17
CA LEU A 237 -7.95 -10.53 -0.09
C LEU A 237 -7.39 -9.60 0.99
N ASN A 238 -7.52 -9.95 2.26
CA ASN A 238 -6.94 -9.17 3.36
C ASN A 238 -5.43 -9.42 3.50
N SER A 239 -4.96 -10.56 2.96
CA SER A 239 -3.53 -10.91 2.91
C SER A 239 -3.20 -11.58 1.57
N PRO A 240 -2.00 -11.37 1.01
CA PRO A 240 -1.53 -12.09 -0.16
C PRO A 240 -1.11 -13.53 0.15
N ILE A 241 -1.06 -13.92 1.42
CA ILE A 241 -0.66 -15.25 1.87
C ILE A 241 -1.89 -16.13 1.96
N LEU A 242 -1.86 -17.24 1.26
CA LEU A 242 -2.90 -18.27 1.26
C LEU A 242 -2.33 -19.60 1.76
N SER A 243 -3.09 -20.32 2.58
CA SER A 243 -2.80 -21.74 2.83
C SER A 243 -3.10 -22.58 1.59
N ASN A 244 -2.57 -23.79 1.51
CA ASN A 244 -2.83 -24.70 0.38
C ASN A 244 -4.34 -24.92 0.16
N SER A 245 -5.09 -25.08 1.23
CA SER A 245 -6.55 -25.21 1.18
C SER A 245 -7.24 -23.96 0.60
N GLN A 246 -6.83 -22.78 1.05
CA GLN A 246 -7.35 -21.52 0.52
C GLN A 246 -6.99 -21.33 -0.96
N PHE A 247 -5.76 -21.68 -1.33
CA PHE A 247 -5.29 -21.62 -2.72
C PHE A 247 -6.10 -22.53 -3.65
N ASN A 248 -6.34 -23.78 -3.24
CA ASN A 248 -7.19 -24.69 -4.00
C ASN A 248 -8.64 -24.16 -4.13
N LYS A 249 -9.20 -23.61 -3.08
CA LYS A 249 -10.52 -22.97 -3.14
C LYS A 249 -10.53 -21.73 -4.04
N PHE A 250 -9.45 -20.97 -4.06
CA PHE A 250 -9.26 -19.83 -4.94
C PHE A 250 -9.28 -20.25 -6.40
N ILE A 251 -8.50 -21.27 -6.79
CA ILE A 251 -8.52 -21.81 -8.15
C ILE A 251 -9.92 -22.28 -8.53
N ASN A 252 -10.58 -23.04 -7.66
CA ASN A 252 -11.93 -23.56 -7.89
C ASN A 252 -12.97 -22.44 -8.01
N PHE A 253 -12.81 -21.34 -7.27
CA PHE A 253 -13.71 -20.19 -7.35
C PHE A 253 -13.68 -19.53 -8.73
N PHE A 254 -12.50 -19.41 -9.34
CA PHE A 254 -12.37 -18.86 -10.69
C PHE A 254 -12.68 -19.91 -11.79
N GLY A 255 -12.58 -21.18 -11.50
CA GLY A 255 -12.92 -22.27 -12.40
C GLY A 255 -12.21 -22.14 -13.76
N LYS A 256 -13.00 -22.10 -14.85
CA LYS A 256 -12.46 -21.98 -16.23
C LYS A 256 -11.70 -20.68 -16.52
N ASN A 257 -11.84 -19.68 -15.66
CA ASN A 257 -11.09 -18.42 -15.77
C ASN A 257 -9.72 -18.49 -15.09
N SER A 258 -9.38 -19.64 -14.50
CA SER A 258 -8.08 -19.92 -13.91
C SER A 258 -7.40 -21.06 -14.71
N VAL A 259 -6.15 -20.86 -15.09
CA VAL A 259 -5.33 -21.85 -15.78
C VAL A 259 -4.00 -21.99 -15.08
N SER A 260 -3.60 -23.23 -14.84
CA SER A 260 -2.27 -23.55 -14.30
C SER A 260 -1.28 -23.69 -15.46
N ILE A 261 -0.17 -22.96 -15.38
CA ILE A 261 0.94 -23.01 -16.34
C ILE A 261 2.06 -23.83 -15.71
N ASP A 262 2.42 -24.94 -16.35
CA ASP A 262 3.54 -25.76 -15.91
C ASP A 262 4.87 -25.05 -16.17
N CYS A 263 5.51 -24.62 -15.10
CA CYS A 263 6.81 -23.93 -15.14
C CYS A 263 8.01 -24.90 -15.06
N THR A 264 7.77 -26.21 -14.98
CA THR A 264 8.85 -27.22 -15.00
C THR A 264 9.39 -27.46 -16.40
N PHE A 265 10.59 -27.92 -16.48
CA PHE A 265 11.21 -28.37 -17.74
C PHE A 265 12.12 -29.57 -17.50
N SER A 266 12.24 -30.42 -18.51
CA SER A 266 13.06 -31.60 -18.45
C SER A 266 14.54 -31.30 -18.74
N ASN A 267 15.43 -32.22 -18.35
CA ASN A 267 16.89 -32.02 -18.51
C ASN A 267 17.35 -31.95 -19.97
N ASP A 268 16.53 -32.38 -20.93
CA ASP A 268 16.78 -32.33 -22.37
C ASP A 268 16.28 -31.00 -23.00
N GLN A 269 15.60 -30.15 -22.27
CA GLN A 269 15.12 -28.83 -22.70
C GLN A 269 16.05 -27.72 -22.23
N SER A 270 16.27 -26.73 -23.08
CA SER A 270 16.97 -25.54 -22.64
C SER A 270 16.04 -24.65 -21.79
N LEU A 271 16.61 -23.97 -20.79
CA LEU A 271 15.89 -22.97 -19.99
C LEU A 271 15.23 -21.90 -20.88
N PHE A 272 15.95 -21.49 -21.95
CA PHE A 272 15.48 -20.45 -22.86
C PHE A 272 14.21 -20.88 -23.62
N ASP A 273 14.18 -22.13 -24.13
CA ASP A 273 13.01 -22.66 -24.85
C ASP A 273 11.83 -22.87 -23.91
N SER A 274 12.11 -23.28 -22.66
CA SER A 274 11.10 -23.45 -21.63
C SER A 274 10.46 -22.13 -21.24
N ILE A 275 11.24 -21.06 -21.08
CA ILE A 275 10.72 -19.71 -20.84
C ILE A 275 9.85 -19.23 -22.02
N LYS A 276 10.29 -19.46 -23.27
CA LYS A 276 9.48 -19.13 -24.44
C LYS A 276 8.15 -19.89 -24.49
N ARG A 277 8.16 -21.17 -24.10
CA ARG A 277 6.94 -22.00 -23.99
C ARG A 277 5.99 -21.35 -22.98
N ILE A 278 6.45 -21.09 -21.75
CA ILE A 278 5.66 -20.48 -20.68
C ILE A 278 5.07 -19.13 -21.12
N GLN A 279 5.86 -18.27 -21.75
CA GLN A 279 5.40 -16.97 -22.28
C GLN A 279 4.26 -17.17 -23.30
N LYS A 280 4.43 -18.10 -24.25
CA LYS A 280 3.45 -18.38 -25.28
C LYS A 280 2.16 -18.97 -24.73
N GLU A 281 2.25 -19.91 -23.80
CA GLU A 281 1.10 -20.52 -23.14
C GLU A 281 0.32 -19.48 -22.34
N SER A 282 1.03 -18.61 -21.60
CA SER A 282 0.42 -17.51 -20.85
C SER A 282 -0.29 -16.50 -21.76
N GLU A 283 0.35 -16.11 -22.87
CA GLU A 283 -0.26 -15.22 -23.85
C GLU A 283 -1.54 -15.81 -24.47
N ILE A 284 -1.50 -17.09 -24.83
CA ILE A 284 -2.67 -17.78 -25.39
C ILE A 284 -3.80 -17.82 -24.38
N ALA A 285 -3.52 -18.17 -23.13
CA ALA A 285 -4.52 -18.22 -22.07
C ALA A 285 -5.19 -16.86 -21.86
N VAL A 286 -4.43 -15.77 -21.78
CA VAL A 286 -4.97 -14.42 -21.64
C VAL A 286 -5.80 -14.01 -22.85
N ARG A 287 -5.36 -14.31 -24.08
CA ARG A 287 -6.14 -14.06 -25.31
C ARG A 287 -7.45 -14.85 -25.36
N GLN A 288 -7.54 -15.98 -24.68
CA GLN A 288 -8.76 -16.78 -24.52
C GLN A 288 -9.67 -16.28 -23.40
N GLY A 289 -9.30 -15.18 -22.72
CA GLY A 289 -10.10 -14.58 -21.66
C GLY A 289 -9.84 -15.13 -20.26
N VAL A 290 -8.76 -15.90 -20.07
CA VAL A 290 -8.33 -16.33 -18.74
C VAL A 290 -7.87 -15.12 -17.93
N THR A 291 -8.35 -15.02 -16.70
CA THR A 291 -8.07 -13.89 -15.80
C THR A 291 -7.10 -14.24 -14.67
N GLN A 292 -6.89 -15.53 -14.42
CA GLN A 292 -5.99 -16.02 -13.37
C GLN A 292 -5.00 -17.01 -13.98
N LEU A 293 -3.73 -16.66 -14.01
CA LEU A 293 -2.62 -17.57 -14.32
C LEU A 293 -1.97 -18.02 -13.02
N VAL A 294 -1.83 -19.31 -12.84
CA VAL A 294 -1.32 -19.94 -11.62
C VAL A 294 -0.15 -20.85 -11.95
#